data_db36c096982922164c8175211d41615e
#
_entry.id   db36c096982922164c8175211d41615e
#
_cell.length_a   1.000
_cell.length_b   1.000
_cell.length_c   1.000
_cell.angle_alpha   90.00
_cell.angle_beta   90.00
_cell.angle_gamma   90.00
#
_symmetry.space_group_name_H-M   'P 1'
#
loop_
_entity.id
_entity.type
_entity.pdbx_description
1 polymer ?
#
loop_
_entity_poly.entity_id
_entity_poly.type
_entity_poly.pdbx_seq_one_letter_code
_entity_poly.pdbx_strand_id
1 'polypeptide(L)'
;IEKQFGKGSVMRLGENTGMNIEHIPTGSIGLDLALGIGGLPRGRIIEIYGPESSGKTTLALHCVAEGQKMGGNAAFIDVEHALDPVYASALGVDVDSLLVSQPDTGEQALEITEALVRSNAIDVIVVDSVAALVPRAEIEGEMGDSHVGLQARLMSQALRKLAGAI
;
A
#
# COMPACT_ATOMS: atom_id res chain seq x y z
N ILE A 1 -35.91 -10.18 6.85
CA ILE A 1 -34.72 -9.98 6.01
C ILE A 1 -33.89 -11.26 5.99
N GLU A 2 -33.52 -11.83 7.12
CA GLU A 2 -32.71 -13.06 7.19
C GLU A 2 -33.33 -14.27 6.50
N LYS A 3 -34.67 -14.39 6.49
CA LYS A 3 -35.34 -15.45 5.74
C LYS A 3 -35.19 -15.33 4.23
N GLN A 4 -34.98 -14.11 3.74
CA GLN A 4 -34.90 -13.80 2.32
C GLN A 4 -33.44 -13.76 1.82
N PHE A 5 -32.53 -13.26 2.64
CA PHE A 5 -31.13 -12.98 2.24
C PHE A 5 -30.10 -13.82 2.98
N GLY A 6 -30.52 -14.67 3.91
CA GLY A 6 -29.64 -15.53 4.68
C GLY A 6 -29.31 -14.98 6.08
N LYS A 7 -28.88 -15.90 6.95
CA LYS A 7 -28.51 -15.57 8.33
C LYS A 7 -27.29 -14.64 8.34
N GLY A 8 -27.36 -13.57 9.11
CA GLY A 8 -26.29 -12.58 9.20
C GLY A 8 -26.34 -11.46 8.15
N SER A 9 -27.37 -11.44 7.30
CA SER A 9 -27.57 -10.36 6.32
C SER A 9 -27.86 -9.00 6.97
N VAL A 10 -28.35 -9.01 8.20
CA VAL A 10 -28.51 -7.82 9.06
C VAL A 10 -28.04 -8.19 10.46
N MET A 11 -27.22 -7.33 11.06
CA MET A 11 -26.70 -7.53 12.40
C MET A 11 -26.60 -6.21 13.14
N ARG A 12 -26.53 -6.25 14.46
CA ARG A 12 -26.18 -5.09 15.26
C ARG A 12 -24.65 -4.98 15.33
N LEU A 13 -24.12 -3.80 15.13
CA LEU A 13 -22.68 -3.58 15.11
C LEU A 13 -21.98 -4.06 16.41
N GLY A 14 -22.65 -3.86 17.56
CA GLY A 14 -22.12 -4.29 18.86
C GLY A 14 -22.15 -5.80 19.11
N GLU A 15 -22.85 -6.57 18.30
CA GLU A 15 -22.90 -8.03 18.42
C GLU A 15 -21.68 -8.71 17.80
N ASN A 16 -20.87 -7.96 17.05
CA ASN A 16 -19.72 -8.47 16.29
C ASN A 16 -18.41 -8.15 17.02
N THR A 17 -18.34 -8.39 18.31
CA THR A 17 -17.20 -8.02 19.18
C THR A 17 -16.00 -8.93 19.10
N GLY A 18 -15.99 -9.91 18.19
CA GLY A 18 -14.92 -10.92 18.12
C GLY A 18 -14.18 -10.97 16.79
N MET A 19 -14.22 -9.94 15.96
CA MET A 19 -13.47 -9.95 14.70
C MET A 19 -11.98 -9.79 14.97
N ASN A 20 -11.27 -10.89 14.89
CA ASN A 20 -9.83 -10.94 14.87
C ASN A 20 -9.38 -10.51 13.47
N ILE A 21 -9.00 -9.23 13.32
CA ILE A 21 -8.50 -8.69 12.06
C ILE A 21 -7.01 -9.02 11.97
N GLU A 22 -6.61 -9.76 10.95
CA GLU A 22 -5.20 -9.97 10.65
C GLU A 22 -4.53 -8.63 10.36
N HIS A 23 -3.36 -8.43 10.95
CA HIS A 23 -2.63 -7.17 10.88
C HIS A 23 -1.13 -7.38 10.78
N ILE A 24 -0.42 -6.34 10.36
CA ILE A 24 1.03 -6.26 10.37
C ILE A 24 1.41 -5.10 11.29
N PRO A 25 2.23 -5.33 12.34
CA PRO A 25 2.68 -4.27 13.22
C PRO A 25 3.44 -3.18 12.47
N THR A 26 3.35 -1.94 12.95
CA THR A 26 4.08 -0.82 12.36
C THR A 26 5.53 -0.70 12.85
N GLY A 27 5.90 -1.46 13.88
CA GLY A 27 7.17 -1.32 14.56
C GLY A 27 7.15 -0.28 15.69
N SER A 28 6.06 0.46 15.82
CA SER A 28 5.84 1.40 16.92
C SER A 28 4.70 0.91 17.82
N ILE A 29 5.02 0.60 19.06
CA ILE A 29 4.03 0.11 20.03
C ILE A 29 2.93 1.16 20.24
N GLY A 30 3.29 2.43 20.34
CA GLY A 30 2.32 3.52 20.52
C GLY A 30 1.35 3.66 19.35
N LEU A 31 1.86 3.56 18.13
CA LEU A 31 1.01 3.61 16.93
C LEU A 31 0.13 2.37 16.82
N ASP A 32 0.67 1.19 17.08
CA ASP A 32 -0.07 -0.07 17.04
C ASP A 32 -1.25 -0.07 18.03
N LEU A 33 -1.04 0.47 19.23
CA LEU A 33 -2.10 0.66 20.20
C LEU A 33 -3.15 1.68 19.74
N ALA A 34 -2.70 2.79 19.16
CA ALA A 34 -3.59 3.83 18.64
C ALA A 34 -4.47 3.36 17.49
N LEU A 35 -3.98 2.45 16.66
CA LEU A 35 -4.75 1.83 15.57
C LEU A 35 -5.82 0.86 16.06
N GLY A 36 -5.75 0.40 17.28
CA GLY A 36 -6.77 -0.43 17.93
C GLY A 36 -6.72 -1.92 17.62
N ILE A 37 -6.13 -2.32 16.49
CA ILE A 37 -6.00 -3.74 16.11
C ILE A 37 -4.58 -4.27 16.24
N GLY A 38 -3.64 -3.45 16.69
CA GLY A 38 -2.24 -3.83 16.86
C GLY A 38 -1.33 -3.57 15.67
N GLY A 39 -1.82 -2.92 14.64
CA GLY A 39 -1.05 -2.59 13.43
C GLY A 39 -1.93 -2.22 12.25
N LEU A 40 -1.38 -2.35 11.05
CA LEU A 40 -2.11 -2.11 9.81
C LEU A 40 -2.93 -3.35 9.41
N PRO A 41 -4.21 -3.19 9.04
CA PRO A 41 -5.04 -4.33 8.67
C PRO A 41 -4.56 -4.96 7.36
N ARG A 42 -4.53 -6.29 7.31
CA ARG A 42 -4.25 -7.02 6.06
C ARG A 42 -5.46 -6.96 5.13
N GLY A 43 -5.23 -7.09 3.84
CA GLY A 43 -6.29 -7.09 2.83
C GLY A 43 -6.92 -5.73 2.62
N ARG A 44 -6.20 -4.65 2.89
CA ARG A 44 -6.67 -3.27 2.74
C ARG A 44 -5.64 -2.41 2.04
N ILE A 45 -6.13 -1.37 1.36
CA ILE A 45 -5.31 -0.28 0.85
C ILE A 45 -5.21 0.77 1.96
N ILE A 46 -3.97 1.12 2.33
CA ILE A 46 -3.71 2.07 3.40
C ILE A 46 -2.96 3.24 2.81
N GLU A 47 -3.48 4.44 3.02
CA GLU A 47 -2.82 5.67 2.64
C GLU A 47 -2.12 6.30 3.83
N ILE A 48 -0.83 6.58 3.66
CA ILE A 48 -0.02 7.32 4.63
C ILE A 48 0.33 8.66 3.97
N TYR A 49 -0.11 9.74 4.55
CA TYR A 49 0.10 11.08 4.00
C TYR A 49 0.62 12.05 5.04
N GLY A 50 1.25 13.11 4.57
CA GLY A 50 1.82 14.14 5.40
C GLY A 50 2.84 14.99 4.63
N PRO A 51 3.39 16.04 5.26
CA PRO A 51 4.39 16.89 4.62
C PRO A 51 5.69 16.12 4.32
N GLU A 52 6.52 16.69 3.47
CA GLU A 52 7.86 16.15 3.19
C GLU A 52 8.68 16.00 4.48
N SER A 53 9.53 14.98 4.50
CA SER A 53 10.40 14.66 5.64
C SER A 53 9.66 14.43 6.97
N SER A 54 8.40 14.00 6.90
CA SER A 54 7.59 13.69 8.09
C SER A 54 7.73 12.24 8.57
N GLY A 55 8.49 11.40 7.85
CA GLY A 55 8.72 10.01 8.23
C GLY A 55 7.81 8.99 7.53
N LYS A 56 7.12 9.36 6.45
CA LYS A 56 6.25 8.44 5.70
C LYS A 56 7.00 7.22 5.18
N THR A 57 8.12 7.44 4.48
CA THR A 57 8.96 6.35 3.96
C THR A 57 9.54 5.51 5.09
N THR A 58 9.99 6.13 6.15
CA THR A 58 10.50 5.43 7.34
C THR A 58 9.44 4.50 7.94
N LEU A 59 8.22 4.99 8.10
CA LEU A 59 7.11 4.20 8.61
C LEU A 59 6.80 3.02 7.67
N ALA A 60 6.75 3.26 6.36
CA ALA A 60 6.53 2.21 5.38
C ALA A 60 7.61 1.13 5.42
N LEU A 61 8.88 1.51 5.56
CA LEU A 61 9.99 0.57 5.67
C LEU A 61 9.93 -0.26 6.97
N HIS A 62 9.51 0.35 8.08
CA HIS A 62 9.26 -0.40 9.32
C HIS A 62 8.15 -1.44 9.14
N CYS A 63 7.07 -1.09 8.46
CA CYS A 63 5.99 -2.04 8.15
C CYS A 63 6.49 -3.19 7.27
N VAL A 64 7.34 -2.90 6.29
CA VAL A 64 7.99 -3.93 5.46
C VAL A 64 8.82 -4.87 6.33
N ALA A 65 9.66 -4.33 7.20
CA ALA A 65 10.50 -5.11 8.11
C ALA A 65 9.66 -6.03 9.01
N GLU A 66 8.58 -5.51 9.58
CA GLU A 66 7.68 -6.29 10.44
C GLU A 66 6.95 -7.39 9.65
N GLY A 67 6.51 -7.10 8.43
CA GLY A 67 5.91 -8.10 7.54
C GLY A 67 6.89 -9.23 7.20
N GLN A 68 8.15 -8.90 6.93
CA GLN A 68 9.20 -9.88 6.68
C GLN A 68 9.51 -10.74 7.90
N LYS A 69 9.52 -10.14 9.10
CA LYS A 69 9.70 -10.88 10.37
C LYS A 69 8.61 -11.90 10.62
N MET A 70 7.41 -11.66 10.12
CA MET A 70 6.28 -12.59 10.17
C MET A 70 6.39 -13.74 9.14
N GLY A 71 7.46 -13.79 8.38
CA GLY A 71 7.66 -14.75 7.29
C GLY A 71 7.03 -14.35 5.96
N GLY A 72 6.53 -13.12 5.86
CA GLY A 72 5.90 -12.60 4.65
C GLY A 72 6.90 -12.11 3.59
N ASN A 73 6.43 -12.03 2.37
CA ASN A 73 7.15 -11.44 1.25
C ASN A 73 6.72 -9.99 1.06
N ALA A 74 7.66 -9.12 0.72
CA ALA A 74 7.42 -7.71 0.52
C ALA A 74 7.93 -7.20 -0.81
N ALA A 75 7.24 -6.21 -1.35
CA ALA A 75 7.65 -5.49 -2.55
C ALA A 75 7.57 -3.98 -2.32
N PHE A 76 8.48 -3.26 -2.93
CA PHE A 76 8.55 -1.81 -2.85
C PHE A 76 8.58 -1.23 -4.28
N ILE A 77 7.54 -0.50 -4.61
CA ILE A 77 7.42 0.22 -5.87
C ILE A 77 7.96 1.63 -5.65
N ASP A 78 9.22 1.83 -6.02
CA ASP A 78 9.98 3.05 -5.77
C ASP A 78 9.81 4.01 -6.94
N VAL A 79 8.71 4.74 -6.96
CA VAL A 79 8.37 5.69 -8.03
C VAL A 79 9.30 6.90 -8.02
N GLU A 80 9.82 7.28 -6.87
CA GLU A 80 10.72 8.42 -6.72
C GLU A 80 12.19 8.07 -7.04
N HIS A 81 12.50 6.79 -7.21
CA HIS A 81 13.87 6.29 -7.42
C HIS A 81 14.84 6.72 -6.30
N ALA A 82 14.34 6.72 -5.07
CA ALA A 82 15.04 7.27 -3.91
C ALA A 82 15.26 6.27 -2.77
N LEU A 83 14.92 5.00 -2.97
CA LEU A 83 15.10 3.97 -1.94
C LEU A 83 16.59 3.72 -1.68
N ASP A 84 16.99 3.95 -0.44
CA ASP A 84 18.36 3.68 0.02
C ASP A 84 18.41 2.31 0.71
N PRO A 85 19.11 1.32 0.13
CA PRO A 85 19.21 -0.01 0.73
C PRO A 85 19.95 -0.02 2.06
N VAL A 86 20.90 0.87 2.28
CA VAL A 86 21.62 0.97 3.55
C VAL A 86 20.69 1.44 4.65
N TYR A 87 19.90 2.47 4.38
CA TYR A 87 18.91 2.97 5.31
C TYR A 87 17.82 1.93 5.60
N ALA A 88 17.29 1.29 4.56
CA ALA A 88 16.30 0.23 4.72
C ALA A 88 16.83 -0.92 5.60
N SER A 89 18.05 -1.36 5.35
CA SER A 89 18.71 -2.39 6.16
C SER A 89 18.86 -1.97 7.62
N ALA A 90 19.23 -0.71 7.87
CA ALA A 90 19.35 -0.16 9.23
C ALA A 90 18.02 -0.17 9.99
N LEU A 91 16.89 -0.06 9.30
CA LEU A 91 15.56 -0.14 9.88
C LEU A 91 15.07 -1.58 10.10
N GLY A 92 15.85 -2.57 9.69
CA GLY A 92 15.52 -3.98 9.87
C GLY A 92 14.93 -4.67 8.64
N VAL A 93 14.91 -4.01 7.48
CA VAL A 93 14.47 -4.63 6.23
C VAL A 93 15.52 -5.62 5.74
N ASP A 94 15.09 -6.82 5.39
CA ASP A 94 15.89 -7.78 4.65
C ASP A 94 15.92 -7.34 3.18
N VAL A 95 16.95 -6.59 2.82
CA VAL A 95 17.08 -6.01 1.48
C VAL A 95 17.35 -7.04 0.39
N ASP A 96 17.92 -8.18 0.74
CA ASP A 96 18.20 -9.25 -0.21
C ASP A 96 16.91 -9.97 -0.65
N SER A 97 15.89 -9.97 0.20
CA SER A 97 14.59 -10.59 -0.07
C SER A 97 13.54 -9.61 -0.56
N LEU A 98 13.79 -8.31 -0.48
CA LEU A 98 12.85 -7.28 -0.90
C LEU A 98 12.79 -7.18 -2.42
N LEU A 99 11.60 -7.34 -3.00
CA LEU A 99 11.38 -7.06 -4.41
C LEU A 99 11.25 -5.55 -4.61
N VAL A 100 11.99 -4.99 -5.54
CA VAL A 100 11.98 -3.55 -5.84
C VAL A 100 11.67 -3.34 -7.32
N SER A 101 10.78 -2.41 -7.62
CA SER A 101 10.50 -1.93 -8.95
C SER A 101 10.62 -0.42 -9.00
N GLN A 102 11.23 0.11 -10.06
CA GLN A 102 11.39 1.55 -10.29
C GLN A 102 10.78 1.92 -11.63
N PRO A 103 9.44 2.03 -11.71
CA PRO A 103 8.74 2.30 -12.95
C PRO A 103 8.93 3.75 -13.41
N ASP A 104 8.83 3.99 -14.71
CA ASP A 104 8.98 5.32 -15.32
C ASP A 104 7.65 6.08 -15.39
N THR A 105 6.52 5.37 -15.43
CA THR A 105 5.17 5.98 -15.54
C THR A 105 4.27 5.52 -14.41
N GLY A 106 3.24 6.33 -14.12
CA GLY A 106 2.23 5.98 -13.14
C GLY A 106 1.43 4.74 -13.55
N GLU A 107 1.09 4.60 -14.84
CA GLU A 107 0.40 3.42 -15.38
C GLU A 107 1.23 2.15 -15.15
N GLN A 108 2.52 2.18 -15.45
CA GLN A 108 3.42 1.06 -15.25
C GLN A 108 3.52 0.67 -13.76
N ALA A 109 3.64 1.66 -12.87
CA ALA A 109 3.68 1.43 -11.43
C ALA A 109 2.43 0.71 -10.94
N LEU A 110 1.27 1.14 -11.40
CA LEU A 110 -0.02 0.58 -10.98
C LEU A 110 -0.29 -0.78 -11.61
N GLU A 111 0.15 -1.02 -12.84
CA GLU A 111 0.09 -2.34 -13.48
C GLU A 111 0.97 -3.36 -12.75
N ILE A 112 2.18 -2.97 -12.37
CA ILE A 112 3.08 -3.82 -11.57
C ILE A 112 2.46 -4.13 -10.21
N THR A 113 1.91 -3.13 -9.54
CA THR A 113 1.24 -3.29 -8.25
C THR A 113 0.06 -4.26 -8.36
N GLU A 114 -0.78 -4.10 -9.39
CA GLU A 114 -1.91 -5.00 -9.63
C GLU A 114 -1.44 -6.45 -9.86
N ALA A 115 -0.41 -6.64 -10.66
CA ALA A 115 0.15 -7.97 -10.91
C ALA A 115 0.66 -8.63 -9.64
N LEU A 116 1.33 -7.88 -8.76
CA LEU A 116 1.81 -8.38 -7.47
C LEU A 116 0.66 -8.73 -6.53
N VAL A 117 -0.38 -7.91 -6.48
CA VAL A 117 -1.59 -8.19 -5.68
C VAL A 117 -2.27 -9.48 -6.16
N ARG A 118 -2.46 -9.62 -7.47
CA ARG A 118 -3.12 -10.79 -8.06
C ARG A 118 -2.33 -12.08 -7.91
N SER A 119 -1.02 -12.00 -7.74
CA SER A 119 -0.16 -13.18 -7.56
C SER A 119 -0.43 -13.93 -6.25
N ASN A 120 -1.04 -13.28 -5.26
CA ASN A 120 -1.22 -13.77 -3.88
C ASN A 120 0.09 -14.18 -3.19
N ALA A 121 1.24 -13.82 -3.74
CA ALA A 121 2.54 -14.20 -3.21
C ALA A 121 3.18 -13.12 -2.32
N ILE A 122 2.63 -11.91 -2.32
CA ILE A 122 3.19 -10.75 -1.63
C ILE A 122 2.25 -10.32 -0.50
N ASP A 123 2.80 -10.16 0.69
CA ASP A 123 2.04 -9.80 1.89
C ASP A 123 2.01 -8.29 2.13
N VAL A 124 3.06 -7.59 1.75
CA VAL A 124 3.20 -6.13 1.89
C VAL A 124 3.67 -5.54 0.58
N ILE A 125 2.92 -4.58 0.06
CA ILE A 125 3.32 -3.80 -1.11
C ILE A 125 3.31 -2.34 -0.73
N VAL A 126 4.44 -1.67 -0.89
CA VAL A 126 4.57 -0.22 -0.72
C VAL A 126 4.66 0.45 -2.08
N VAL A 127 3.91 1.50 -2.29
CA VAL A 127 4.05 2.40 -3.44
C VAL A 127 4.49 3.76 -2.89
N ASP A 128 5.71 4.14 -3.16
CA ASP A 128 6.27 5.39 -2.66
C ASP A 128 6.79 6.24 -3.85
N SER A 129 6.19 7.31 -4.20
CA SER A 129 4.97 7.82 -3.57
C SER A 129 3.89 8.04 -4.63
N VAL A 130 2.65 8.10 -4.19
CA VAL A 130 1.51 8.40 -5.06
C VAL A 130 1.65 9.78 -5.74
N ALA A 131 2.21 10.76 -5.02
CA ALA A 131 2.44 12.11 -5.56
C ALA A 131 3.42 12.12 -6.75
N ALA A 132 4.32 11.14 -6.84
CA ALA A 132 5.29 11.01 -7.91
C ALA A 132 4.77 10.18 -9.09
N LEU A 133 3.54 9.68 -9.04
CA LEU A 133 2.92 8.95 -10.14
C LEU A 133 2.59 9.90 -11.29
N VAL A 134 3.43 9.87 -12.33
CA VAL A 134 3.27 10.70 -13.53
C VAL A 134 2.62 9.87 -14.63
N PRO A 135 1.45 10.27 -15.14
CA PRO A 135 0.83 9.60 -16.28
C PRO A 135 1.73 9.61 -17.52
N ARG A 136 1.65 8.53 -18.32
CA ARG A 136 2.42 8.42 -19.57
C ARG A 136 2.21 9.63 -20.50
N ALA A 137 0.97 10.13 -20.58
CA ALA A 137 0.64 11.28 -21.39
C ALA A 137 1.42 12.53 -21.02
N GLU A 138 1.77 12.73 -19.74
CA GLU A 138 2.62 13.85 -19.31
C GLU A 138 4.07 13.66 -19.70
N ILE A 139 4.57 12.43 -19.72
CA ILE A 139 5.96 12.11 -20.10
C ILE A 139 6.15 12.23 -21.61
N GLU A 140 5.19 11.72 -22.40
CA GLU A 140 5.23 11.70 -23.86
C GLU A 140 4.68 12.97 -24.50
N GLY A 141 3.96 13.80 -23.73
CA GLY A 141 3.38 15.06 -24.20
C GLY A 141 4.43 16.15 -24.36
N GLU A 142 4.08 17.17 -25.14
CA GLU A 142 4.90 18.37 -25.33
C GLU A 142 4.75 19.34 -24.16
N MET A 143 5.77 20.15 -23.96
CA MET A 143 5.73 21.21 -22.95
C MET A 143 4.60 22.18 -23.24
N GLY A 144 3.72 22.39 -22.26
CA GLY A 144 2.54 23.25 -22.40
C GLY A 144 1.24 22.51 -22.69
N ASP A 145 1.29 21.21 -22.96
CA ASP A 145 0.09 20.37 -23.08
C ASP A 145 -0.71 20.40 -21.79
N SER A 146 -2.04 20.44 -21.92
CA SER A 146 -2.93 20.41 -20.76
C SER A 146 -3.27 18.98 -20.38
N HIS A 147 -2.86 18.57 -19.16
CA HIS A 147 -3.13 17.26 -18.60
C HIS A 147 -3.92 17.35 -17.29
N VAL A 148 -4.95 18.18 -17.27
CA VAL A 148 -5.74 18.48 -16.08
C VAL A 148 -6.41 17.22 -15.52
N GLY A 149 -6.10 16.88 -14.27
CA GLY A 149 -6.72 15.77 -13.54
C GLY A 149 -6.32 14.38 -14.00
N LEU A 150 -5.32 14.21 -14.87
CA LEU A 150 -4.87 12.89 -15.31
C LEU A 150 -4.37 12.03 -14.16
N GLN A 151 -3.55 12.58 -13.27
CA GLN A 151 -3.06 11.86 -12.10
C GLN A 151 -4.19 11.42 -11.17
N ALA A 152 -5.14 12.32 -10.90
CA ALA A 152 -6.30 12.01 -10.07
C ALA A 152 -7.19 10.93 -10.70
N ARG A 153 -7.41 10.98 -12.01
CA ARG A 153 -8.16 9.96 -12.75
C ARG A 153 -7.47 8.60 -12.74
N LEU A 154 -6.15 8.60 -12.96
CA LEU A 154 -5.33 7.40 -12.91
C LEU A 154 -5.42 6.74 -11.53
N MET A 155 -5.30 7.50 -10.45
CA MET A 155 -5.40 7.00 -9.08
C MET A 155 -6.80 6.47 -8.76
N SER A 156 -7.84 7.20 -9.14
CA SER A 156 -9.22 6.77 -8.91
C SER A 156 -9.53 5.44 -9.61
N GLN A 157 -9.09 5.30 -10.84
CA GLN A 157 -9.27 4.07 -11.61
C GLN A 157 -8.47 2.90 -11.03
N ALA A 158 -7.22 3.14 -10.66
CA ALA A 158 -6.32 2.14 -10.10
C ALA A 158 -6.82 1.63 -8.74
N LEU A 159 -7.24 2.53 -7.85
CA LEU A 159 -7.75 2.15 -6.53
C LEU A 159 -8.98 1.27 -6.63
N ARG A 160 -9.87 1.53 -7.59
CA ARG A 160 -11.04 0.67 -7.83
C ARG A 160 -10.64 -0.73 -8.29
N LYS A 161 -9.66 -0.83 -9.18
CA LYS A 161 -9.12 -2.12 -9.66
C LYS A 161 -8.45 -2.89 -8.53
N LEU A 162 -7.57 -2.22 -7.77
CA LEU A 162 -6.85 -2.83 -6.66
C LEU A 162 -7.79 -3.29 -5.55
N ALA A 163 -8.78 -2.49 -5.19
CA ALA A 163 -9.76 -2.86 -4.18
C ALA A 163 -10.55 -4.13 -4.59
N GLY A 164 -10.84 -4.28 -5.88
CA GLY A 164 -11.49 -5.48 -6.39
C GLY A 164 -10.59 -6.72 -6.45
N ALA A 165 -9.26 -6.53 -6.46
CA ALA A 165 -8.27 -7.61 -6.52
C ALA A 165 -7.82 -8.10 -5.13
N ILE A 166 -7.89 -7.23 -4.11
CA ILE A 166 -7.55 -7.54 -2.74
C ILE A 166 -8.68 -8.31 -2.07
#